data_32f0bbfdea46be24cd155e7626087ec7
#
_entry.id   32f0bbfdea46be24cd155e7626087ec7
#
_cell.length_a   1.000
_cell.length_b   1.000
_cell.length_c   1.000
_cell.angle_alpha   90.00
_cell.angle_beta   90.00
_cell.angle_gamma   90.00
#
_symmetry.space_group_name_H-M   'P 1'
#
loop_
_entity.id
_entity.type
_entity.pdbx_description
1 polymer ?
#
loop_
_entity_poly.entity_id
_entity_poly.type
_entity_poly.pdbx_seq_one_letter_code
_entity_poly.pdbx_strand_id
1 'polypeptide(L)'
;MLVINTFDLNQIKIGFITIPRLEDNRYEYLTVLSSKNIISALFTNFKEAGKMLIMQNDGFCSNTLEFYGIIYIFSLPITVIGLIKSFKKKDDINLVFDIWFIVAFLLMFICEPNINRMNIIYIPIIYYTIIGIEELNSTLKWCGYVLLIIYLYSFLSFVIDYGNTDFTETYTFVENAENVIKYTKQAKADKIYFDYCIKEPYIYILFYNQ
;
A
#
# COMPACT_ATOMS: atom_id res chain seq x y z
N MET A 1 -13.54 13.98 11.43
CA MET A 1 -14.35 13.09 10.57
C MET A 1 -14.82 11.85 11.33
N LEU A 2 -13.94 11.00 11.84
CA LEU A 2 -14.30 9.80 12.60
C LEU A 2 -15.24 10.12 13.75
N VAL A 3 -14.93 11.15 14.55
CA VAL A 3 -15.77 11.61 15.69
C VAL A 3 -17.16 12.05 15.23
N ILE A 4 -17.27 12.82 14.14
CA ILE A 4 -18.56 13.30 13.61
C ILE A 4 -19.50 12.15 13.30
N ASN A 5 -18.98 11.10 12.67
CA ASN A 5 -19.79 9.98 12.23
C ASN A 5 -20.06 8.96 13.35
N THR A 6 -19.09 8.73 14.24
CA THR A 6 -19.27 7.85 15.41
C THR A 6 -20.34 8.38 16.37
N PHE A 7 -20.44 9.70 16.53
CA PHE A 7 -21.41 10.35 17.41
C PHE A 7 -22.63 10.92 16.66
N ASP A 8 -22.79 10.58 15.38
CA ASP A 8 -23.91 11.01 14.51
C ASP A 8 -24.14 12.54 14.51
N LEU A 9 -23.05 13.28 14.54
CA LEU A 9 -23.08 14.75 14.54
C LEU A 9 -23.19 15.27 13.11
N ASN A 10 -24.01 16.29 12.86
CA ASN A 10 -24.11 16.91 11.54
C ASN A 10 -22.88 17.73 11.19
N GLN A 11 -22.22 18.32 12.18
CA GLN A 11 -21.01 19.12 12.02
C GLN A 11 -20.30 19.29 13.37
N ILE A 12 -18.98 19.55 13.31
CA ILE A 12 -18.21 20.02 14.46
C ILE A 12 -17.69 21.42 14.16
N LYS A 13 -17.86 22.34 15.13
CA LYS A 13 -17.28 23.69 15.07
C LYS A 13 -16.12 23.80 16.05
N ILE A 14 -14.95 24.18 15.54
CA ILE A 14 -13.74 24.43 16.33
C ILE A 14 -13.29 25.87 16.04
N GLY A 15 -13.69 26.80 16.89
CA GLY A 15 -13.46 28.22 16.66
C GLY A 15 -14.18 28.70 15.39
N PHE A 16 -13.41 29.17 14.40
CA PHE A 16 -13.92 29.63 13.09
C PHE A 16 -13.99 28.52 12.03
N ILE A 17 -13.54 27.32 12.34
CA ILE A 17 -13.55 26.18 11.40
C ILE A 17 -14.81 25.37 11.65
N THR A 18 -15.59 25.15 10.59
CA THR A 18 -16.73 24.22 10.60
C THR A 18 -16.37 23.00 9.76
N ILE A 19 -16.41 21.83 10.38
CA ILE A 19 -16.16 20.54 9.72
C ILE A 19 -17.52 19.88 9.52
N PRO A 20 -18.05 19.83 8.29
CA PRO A 20 -19.33 19.19 8.00
C PRO A 20 -19.22 17.68 8.06
N ARG A 21 -20.35 17.00 8.20
CA ARG A 21 -20.45 15.55 7.98
C ARG A 21 -20.23 15.25 6.51
N LEU A 22 -19.46 14.21 6.21
CA LEU A 22 -19.39 13.67 4.85
C LEU A 22 -20.56 12.71 4.64
N GLU A 23 -21.29 12.89 3.56
CA GLU A 23 -22.38 11.99 3.15
C GLU A 23 -21.82 10.62 2.78
N ASP A 24 -20.62 10.57 2.21
CA ASP A 24 -19.93 9.34 1.79
C ASP A 24 -18.69 9.11 2.63
N ASN A 25 -18.79 8.19 3.57
CA ASN A 25 -17.71 7.91 4.53
C ASN A 25 -16.79 6.82 4.02
N ARG A 26 -15.74 7.18 3.33
CA ARG A 26 -14.73 6.20 2.87
C ARG A 26 -14.19 5.32 4.01
N TYR A 27 -14.10 5.82 5.25
CA TYR A 27 -13.61 5.00 6.35
C TYR A 27 -14.54 3.84 6.71
N GLU A 28 -15.86 3.94 6.44
CA GLU A 28 -16.82 2.87 6.68
C GLU A 28 -16.53 1.63 5.83
N TYR A 29 -15.99 1.83 4.63
CA TYR A 29 -15.60 0.75 3.72
C TYR A 29 -14.16 0.28 3.93
N LEU A 30 -13.31 1.12 4.54
CA LEU A 30 -11.87 0.87 4.61
C LEU A 30 -11.40 0.33 5.96
N THR A 31 -12.28 0.35 6.97
CA THR A 31 -11.92 -0.07 8.33
C THR A 31 -12.91 -1.06 8.90
N VAL A 32 -12.42 -1.91 9.79
CA VAL A 32 -13.28 -2.87 10.50
C VAL A 32 -14.20 -2.22 11.52
N LEU A 33 -14.00 -0.93 11.83
CA LEU A 33 -14.75 -0.21 12.87
C LEU A 33 -16.24 -0.07 12.54
N SER A 34 -16.60 -0.13 11.26
CA SER A 34 -17.99 -0.09 10.78
C SER A 34 -18.60 -1.48 10.60
N SER A 35 -17.83 -2.53 10.82
CA SER A 35 -18.31 -3.90 10.63
C SER A 35 -19.26 -4.31 11.74
N LYS A 36 -20.36 -5.01 11.37
CA LYS A 36 -21.29 -5.61 12.35
C LYS A 36 -20.60 -6.67 13.24
N ASN A 37 -19.56 -7.31 12.74
CA ASN A 37 -18.76 -8.29 13.48
C ASN A 37 -17.28 -7.93 13.37
N ILE A 38 -16.82 -7.07 14.28
CA ILE A 38 -15.45 -6.54 14.31
C ILE A 38 -14.42 -7.68 14.40
N ILE A 39 -14.65 -8.69 15.23
CA ILE A 39 -13.68 -9.80 15.43
C ILE A 39 -13.48 -10.58 14.14
N SER A 40 -14.56 -10.92 13.45
CA SER A 40 -14.48 -11.63 12.16
C SER A 40 -13.77 -10.78 11.10
N ALA A 41 -14.04 -9.46 11.06
CA ALA A 41 -13.41 -8.55 10.12
C ALA A 41 -11.90 -8.39 10.40
N LEU A 42 -11.49 -8.26 11.66
CA LEU A 42 -10.08 -8.24 12.06
C LEU A 42 -9.35 -9.51 11.59
N PHE A 43 -9.95 -10.68 11.81
CA PHE A 43 -9.35 -11.95 11.40
C PHE A 43 -9.25 -12.08 9.87
N THR A 44 -10.27 -11.61 9.16
CA THR A 44 -10.26 -11.56 7.69
C THR A 44 -9.14 -10.67 7.18
N ASN A 45 -9.02 -9.46 7.71
CA ASN A 45 -7.94 -8.53 7.34
C ASN A 45 -6.55 -9.13 7.60
N PHE A 46 -6.37 -9.77 8.76
CA PHE A 46 -5.10 -10.44 9.07
C PHE A 46 -4.77 -11.54 8.06
N LYS A 47 -5.76 -12.37 7.72
CA LYS A 47 -5.60 -13.45 6.75
C LYS A 47 -5.26 -12.89 5.36
N GLU A 48 -5.96 -11.86 4.90
CA GLU A 48 -5.70 -11.24 3.60
C GLU A 48 -4.36 -10.51 3.58
N ALA A 49 -3.97 -9.83 4.68
CA ALA A 49 -2.64 -9.23 4.80
C ALA A 49 -1.53 -10.27 4.75
N GLY A 50 -1.69 -11.40 5.45
CA GLY A 50 -0.74 -12.51 5.40
C GLY A 50 -0.65 -13.13 4.00
N LYS A 51 -1.79 -13.36 3.35
CA LYS A 51 -1.84 -13.84 1.97
C LYS A 51 -1.14 -12.87 1.02
N MET A 52 -1.37 -11.57 1.16
CA MET A 52 -0.76 -10.55 0.33
C MET A 52 0.77 -10.49 0.55
N LEU A 53 1.28 -10.62 1.77
CA LEU A 53 2.71 -10.68 2.05
C LEU A 53 3.38 -11.92 1.43
N ILE A 54 2.67 -13.04 1.34
CA ILE A 54 3.20 -14.29 0.77
C ILE A 54 3.05 -14.28 -0.76
N MET A 55 1.86 -13.98 -1.27
CA MET A 55 1.57 -13.94 -2.71
C MET A 55 2.07 -12.65 -3.37
N GLN A 56 2.30 -11.61 -2.55
CA GLN A 56 2.82 -10.31 -2.95
C GLN A 56 1.99 -9.59 -4.01
N ASN A 57 0.69 -9.84 -4.01
CA ASN A 57 -0.26 -9.26 -4.92
C ASN A 57 -1.58 -8.97 -4.19
N ASP A 58 -2.14 -7.80 -4.38
CA ASP A 58 -3.43 -7.38 -3.83
C ASP A 58 -4.57 -7.42 -4.86
N GLY A 59 -4.31 -7.96 -6.04
CA GLY A 59 -5.28 -8.07 -7.13
C GLY A 59 -5.44 -6.79 -7.97
N PHE A 60 -4.68 -5.73 -7.66
CA PHE A 60 -4.72 -4.48 -8.44
C PHE A 60 -3.50 -4.39 -9.36
N CYS A 61 -3.73 -4.40 -10.68
CA CYS A 61 -2.67 -4.29 -11.69
C CYS A 61 -1.81 -3.02 -11.55
N SER A 62 -2.37 -1.96 -10.93
CA SER A 62 -1.67 -0.70 -10.69
C SER A 62 -0.64 -0.79 -9.56
N ASN A 63 -0.72 -1.80 -8.70
CA ASN A 63 0.10 -1.90 -7.50
C ASN A 63 1.24 -2.91 -7.63
N THR A 64 1.11 -3.87 -8.53
CA THR A 64 2.09 -4.95 -8.72
C THR A 64 2.27 -5.30 -10.18
N LEU A 65 3.49 -5.60 -10.56
CA LEU A 65 3.79 -6.29 -11.81
C LEU A 65 3.61 -7.80 -11.59
N GLU A 66 3.10 -8.50 -12.60
CA GLU A 66 2.96 -9.97 -12.54
C GLU A 66 4.30 -10.62 -12.17
N PHE A 67 4.28 -11.57 -11.24
CA PHE A 67 5.47 -12.26 -10.68
C PHE A 67 6.40 -11.42 -9.78
N TYR A 68 6.19 -10.11 -9.66
CA TYR A 68 7.00 -9.25 -8.80
C TYR A 68 6.14 -8.69 -7.67
N GLY A 69 6.56 -8.97 -6.45
CA GLY A 69 5.96 -8.41 -5.26
C GLY A 69 6.75 -7.21 -4.74
N ILE A 70 6.27 -6.67 -3.63
CA ILE A 70 6.89 -5.53 -2.94
C ILE A 70 8.22 -5.93 -2.30
N ILE A 71 8.34 -7.22 -1.94
CA ILE A 71 9.52 -7.81 -1.29
C ILE A 71 9.82 -9.09 -2.03
N TYR A 72 11.08 -9.37 -2.30
CA TYR A 72 11.43 -10.67 -2.85
C TYR A 72 11.13 -11.79 -1.85
N ILE A 73 10.43 -12.84 -2.27
CA ILE A 73 10.00 -13.95 -1.39
C ILE A 73 11.19 -14.54 -0.62
N PHE A 74 12.36 -14.65 -1.25
CA PHE A 74 13.57 -15.15 -0.58
C PHE A 74 14.07 -14.24 0.54
N SER A 75 13.62 -12.97 0.61
CA SER A 75 13.93 -12.06 1.71
C SER A 75 13.16 -12.38 2.99
N LEU A 76 11.98 -13.00 2.89
CA LEU A 76 11.13 -13.26 4.05
C LEU A 76 11.83 -14.07 5.16
N PRO A 77 12.50 -15.19 4.89
CA PRO A 77 13.24 -15.91 5.93
C PRO A 77 14.39 -15.09 6.50
N ILE A 78 15.05 -14.25 5.70
CA ILE A 78 16.12 -13.34 6.14
C ILE A 78 15.55 -12.28 7.07
N THR A 79 14.40 -11.70 6.71
CA THR A 79 13.66 -10.73 7.55
C THR A 79 13.27 -11.32 8.89
N VAL A 80 12.82 -12.57 8.93
CA VAL A 80 12.47 -13.26 10.18
C VAL A 80 13.71 -13.43 11.08
N ILE A 81 14.87 -13.78 10.52
CA ILE A 81 16.13 -13.86 11.28
C ILE A 81 16.47 -12.49 11.88
N GLY A 82 16.39 -11.42 11.08
CA GLY A 82 16.65 -10.07 11.54
C GLY A 82 15.66 -9.58 12.60
N LEU A 83 14.37 -9.88 12.44
CA LEU A 83 13.34 -9.59 13.42
C LEU A 83 13.64 -10.23 14.77
N ILE A 84 13.97 -11.52 14.79
CA ILE A 84 14.33 -12.25 16.02
C ILE A 84 15.57 -11.61 16.65
N LYS A 85 16.55 -11.22 15.86
CA LYS A 85 17.78 -10.58 16.34
C LYS A 85 17.50 -9.21 16.95
N SER A 86 16.70 -8.37 16.28
CA SER A 86 16.30 -7.04 16.75
C SER A 86 15.61 -7.11 18.11
N PHE A 87 14.60 -7.96 18.28
CA PHE A 87 13.90 -8.14 19.54
C PHE A 87 14.78 -8.65 20.69
N LYS A 88 15.87 -9.37 20.38
CA LYS A 88 16.84 -9.81 21.38
C LYS A 88 17.84 -8.72 21.78
N LYS A 89 18.20 -7.88 20.84
CA LYS A 89 19.17 -6.79 21.05
C LYS A 89 18.42 -5.50 21.38
N LYS A 90 18.29 -5.22 22.67
CA LYS A 90 17.58 -4.04 23.19
C LYS A 90 18.46 -2.78 23.10
N ASP A 91 18.70 -2.26 21.91
CA ASP A 91 19.25 -0.93 21.72
C ASP A 91 18.17 0.05 21.23
N ASP A 92 18.44 1.35 21.32
CA ASP A 92 17.46 2.41 21.05
C ASP A 92 16.96 2.36 19.60
N ILE A 93 17.82 2.02 18.65
CA ILE A 93 17.47 1.96 17.23
C ILE A 93 16.55 0.77 16.97
N ASN A 94 16.91 -0.41 17.47
CA ASN A 94 16.06 -1.58 17.35
C ASN A 94 14.69 -1.34 18.01
N LEU A 95 14.65 -0.71 19.18
CA LEU A 95 13.41 -0.39 19.87
C LEU A 95 12.47 0.48 19.04
N VAL A 96 12.99 1.50 18.36
CA VAL A 96 12.20 2.36 17.47
C VAL A 96 11.58 1.55 16.34
N PHE A 97 12.38 0.72 15.65
CA PHE A 97 11.87 -0.11 14.57
C PHE A 97 10.93 -1.22 15.04
N ASP A 98 11.15 -1.79 16.21
CA ASP A 98 10.28 -2.79 16.82
C ASP A 98 8.91 -2.20 17.17
N ILE A 99 8.87 -0.99 17.76
CA ILE A 99 7.62 -0.27 18.02
C ILE A 99 6.93 0.08 16.70
N TRP A 100 7.67 0.61 15.73
CA TRP A 100 7.12 0.93 14.41
C TRP A 100 6.49 -0.30 13.75
N PHE A 101 7.21 -1.42 13.75
CA PHE A 101 6.71 -2.68 13.19
C PHE A 101 5.43 -3.15 13.88
N ILE A 102 5.39 -3.13 15.22
CA ILE A 102 4.21 -3.53 15.99
C ILE A 102 3.01 -2.63 15.63
N VAL A 103 3.20 -1.30 15.58
CA VAL A 103 2.12 -0.37 15.23
C VAL A 103 1.64 -0.60 13.79
N ALA A 104 2.56 -0.75 12.84
CA ALA A 104 2.24 -1.03 11.45
C ALA A 104 1.51 -2.36 11.29
N PHE A 105 1.95 -3.39 12.02
CA PHE A 105 1.30 -4.70 12.05
C PHE A 105 -0.12 -4.63 12.61
N LEU A 106 -0.35 -3.89 13.70
CA LEU A 106 -1.68 -3.69 14.26
C LEU A 106 -2.62 -2.95 13.30
N LEU A 107 -2.10 -1.99 12.53
CA LEU A 107 -2.90 -1.28 11.52
C LEU A 107 -3.42 -2.22 10.42
N MET A 108 -2.70 -3.30 10.11
CA MET A 108 -3.14 -4.30 9.12
C MET A 108 -4.41 -5.05 9.55
N PHE A 109 -4.71 -5.11 10.84
CA PHE A 109 -5.98 -5.68 11.33
C PHE A 109 -7.14 -4.69 11.17
N ILE A 110 -6.87 -3.39 11.34
CA ILE A 110 -7.91 -2.36 11.40
C ILE A 110 -8.33 -1.93 10.01
N CYS A 111 -7.38 -1.78 9.09
CA CYS A 111 -7.64 -1.35 7.72
C CYS A 111 -7.68 -2.53 6.76
N GLU A 112 -8.58 -2.45 5.78
CA GLU A 112 -8.58 -3.40 4.67
C GLU A 112 -7.19 -3.46 4.01
N PRO A 113 -6.56 -4.63 3.93
CA PRO A 113 -5.21 -4.77 3.39
C PRO A 113 -5.14 -4.38 1.91
N ASN A 114 -4.19 -3.52 1.59
CA ASN A 114 -3.84 -3.12 0.24
C ASN A 114 -2.37 -2.72 0.23
N ILE A 115 -1.66 -2.97 -0.85
CA ILE A 115 -0.23 -2.67 -0.96
C ILE A 115 0.06 -1.21 -0.55
N ASN A 116 -0.73 -0.26 -1.04
CA ASN A 116 -0.53 1.16 -0.76
C ASN A 116 -0.80 1.52 0.71
N ARG A 117 -1.79 0.88 1.35
CA ARG A 117 -2.10 1.12 2.78
C ARG A 117 -1.10 0.48 3.71
N MET A 118 -0.42 -0.57 3.25
CA MET A 118 0.61 -1.28 4.01
C MET A 118 2.01 -0.68 3.88
N ASN A 119 2.18 0.43 3.17
CA ASN A 119 3.48 1.09 2.97
C ASN A 119 4.24 1.34 4.28
N ILE A 120 3.53 1.58 5.37
CA ILE A 120 4.12 1.86 6.69
C ILE A 120 4.94 0.68 7.23
N ILE A 121 4.68 -0.57 6.80
CA ILE A 121 5.41 -1.75 7.31
C ILE A 121 6.67 -2.06 6.50
N TYR A 122 6.81 -1.54 5.29
CA TYR A 122 7.92 -1.93 4.40
C TYR A 122 9.28 -1.45 4.92
N ILE A 123 9.33 -0.26 5.52
CA ILE A 123 10.59 0.26 6.08
C ILE A 123 11.10 -0.63 7.22
N PRO A 124 10.29 -1.00 8.25
CA PRO A 124 10.69 -1.99 9.24
C PRO A 124 11.12 -3.33 8.63
N ILE A 125 10.42 -3.83 7.62
CA ILE A 125 10.78 -5.09 6.95
C ILE A 125 12.16 -4.99 6.30
N ILE A 126 12.45 -3.89 5.59
CA ILE A 126 13.77 -3.64 5.00
C ILE A 126 14.84 -3.60 6.09
N TYR A 127 14.58 -2.90 7.19
CA TYR A 127 15.49 -2.82 8.33
C TYR A 127 15.82 -4.22 8.88
N TYR A 128 14.83 -5.05 9.15
CA TYR A 128 15.05 -6.41 9.62
C TYR A 128 15.75 -7.28 8.58
N THR A 129 15.48 -7.06 7.29
CA THR A 129 16.21 -7.77 6.22
C THR A 129 17.71 -7.46 6.28
N ILE A 130 18.08 -6.19 6.50
CA ILE A 130 19.48 -5.77 6.65
C ILE A 130 20.12 -6.46 7.86
N ILE A 131 19.48 -6.44 9.04
CA ILE A 131 19.97 -7.14 10.24
C ILE A 131 20.12 -8.64 9.99
N GLY A 132 19.16 -9.25 9.27
CA GLY A 132 19.21 -10.65 8.91
C GLY A 132 20.39 -10.98 8.00
N ILE A 133 20.69 -10.13 7.01
CA ILE A 133 21.87 -10.27 6.15
C ILE A 133 23.16 -10.14 6.97
N GLU A 134 23.25 -9.17 7.90
CA GLU A 134 24.40 -9.01 8.79
C GLU A 134 24.63 -10.25 9.64
N GLU A 135 23.56 -10.83 10.22
CA GLU A 135 23.66 -12.04 11.02
C GLU A 135 24.12 -13.23 10.21
N LEU A 136 23.56 -13.44 9.01
CA LEU A 136 24.01 -14.49 8.11
C LEU A 136 25.46 -14.31 7.67
N ASN A 137 25.85 -13.07 7.39
CA ASN A 137 27.22 -12.75 6.98
C ASN A 137 28.22 -12.90 8.13
N SER A 138 27.80 -12.72 9.38
CA SER A 138 28.63 -12.99 10.57
C SER A 138 28.97 -14.46 10.73
N THR A 139 28.05 -15.33 10.30
CA THR A 139 28.20 -16.78 10.33
C THR A 139 28.96 -17.32 9.11
N LEU A 140 28.60 -16.81 7.93
CA LEU A 140 29.17 -17.18 6.63
C LEU A 140 29.62 -15.92 5.87
N LYS A 141 30.88 -15.55 5.97
CA LYS A 141 31.44 -14.31 5.44
C LYS A 141 31.15 -14.00 3.95
N TRP A 142 30.88 -15.00 3.15
CA TRP A 142 30.56 -14.86 1.71
C TRP A 142 29.07 -14.74 1.44
N CYS A 143 28.20 -15.01 2.44
CA CYS A 143 26.75 -15.02 2.28
C CYS A 143 26.22 -13.66 1.84
N GLY A 144 26.75 -12.56 2.40
CA GLY A 144 26.38 -11.20 2.01
C GLY A 144 26.64 -10.89 0.54
N TYR A 145 27.75 -11.36 -0.02
CA TYR A 145 28.05 -11.16 -1.46
C TYR A 145 27.12 -11.96 -2.37
N VAL A 146 26.81 -13.21 -1.98
CA VAL A 146 25.85 -14.03 -2.73
C VAL A 146 24.46 -13.41 -2.72
N LEU A 147 24.00 -12.98 -1.55
CA LEU A 147 22.72 -12.28 -1.44
C LEU A 147 22.69 -11.00 -2.27
N LEU A 148 23.76 -10.20 -2.23
CA LEU A 148 23.86 -8.99 -3.05
C LEU A 148 23.71 -9.30 -4.56
N ILE A 149 24.36 -10.38 -5.04
CA ILE A 149 24.25 -10.80 -6.45
C ILE A 149 22.81 -11.22 -6.76
N ILE A 150 22.15 -11.97 -5.86
CA ILE A 150 20.77 -12.41 -6.05
C ILE A 150 19.83 -11.20 -6.10
N TYR A 151 19.98 -10.23 -5.18
CA TYR A 151 19.19 -9.00 -5.19
C TYR A 151 19.40 -8.19 -6.46
N LEU A 152 20.65 -8.03 -6.89
CA LEU A 152 20.96 -7.29 -8.11
C LEU A 152 20.37 -7.96 -9.35
N TYR A 153 20.50 -9.28 -9.45
CA TYR A 153 19.89 -10.05 -10.54
C TYR A 153 18.37 -9.89 -10.55
N SER A 154 17.72 -10.06 -9.40
CA SER A 154 16.26 -9.92 -9.28
C SER A 154 15.79 -8.50 -9.61
N PHE A 155 16.56 -7.48 -9.22
CA PHE A 155 16.26 -6.09 -9.55
C PHE A 155 16.41 -5.82 -11.06
N LEU A 156 17.47 -6.31 -11.69
CA LEU A 156 17.66 -6.16 -13.14
C LEU A 156 16.56 -6.87 -13.93
N SER A 157 16.18 -8.08 -13.50
CA SER A 157 15.05 -8.80 -14.09
C SER A 157 13.75 -7.99 -13.98
N PHE A 158 13.45 -7.45 -12.80
CA PHE A 158 12.30 -6.57 -12.60
C PHE A 158 12.33 -5.35 -13.54
N VAL A 159 13.47 -4.66 -13.65
CA VAL A 159 13.60 -3.48 -14.52
C VAL A 159 13.35 -3.82 -16.00
N ILE A 160 13.86 -4.96 -16.46
CA ILE A 160 13.66 -5.42 -17.84
C ILE A 160 12.18 -5.73 -18.08
N ASP A 161 11.56 -6.48 -17.18
CA ASP A 161 10.16 -6.89 -17.35
C ASP A 161 9.22 -5.68 -17.19
N TYR A 162 9.52 -4.76 -16.28
CA TYR A 162 8.76 -3.50 -16.14
C TYR A 162 8.84 -2.65 -17.42
N GLY A 163 10.02 -2.55 -18.05
CA GLY A 163 10.20 -1.81 -19.28
C GLY A 163 9.52 -2.44 -20.50
N ASN A 164 9.27 -3.75 -20.46
CA ASN A 164 8.62 -4.50 -21.54
C ASN A 164 7.11 -4.71 -21.31
N THR A 165 6.59 -4.37 -20.13
CA THR A 165 5.17 -4.54 -19.81
C THR A 165 4.34 -3.48 -20.52
N ASP A 166 3.35 -3.92 -21.27
CA ASP A 166 2.34 -3.03 -21.84
C ASP A 166 1.26 -2.73 -20.79
N PHE A 167 1.28 -1.51 -20.25
CA PHE A 167 0.31 -1.05 -19.27
C PHE A 167 -0.99 -0.52 -19.90
N THR A 168 -1.09 -0.47 -21.23
CA THR A 168 -2.27 0.06 -21.94
C THR A 168 -3.48 -0.86 -21.80
N GLU A 169 -3.27 -2.15 -21.62
CA GLU A 169 -4.35 -3.12 -21.38
C GLU A 169 -4.93 -3.03 -19.95
N THR A 170 -4.27 -2.32 -19.04
CA THR A 170 -4.78 -2.15 -17.70
C THR A 170 -5.71 -0.95 -17.63
N TYR A 171 -7.02 -1.19 -17.49
CA TYR A 171 -8.07 -0.16 -17.29
C TYR A 171 -7.81 0.81 -16.13
N THR A 172 -6.69 0.67 -15.45
CA THR A 172 -6.29 1.50 -14.30
C THR A 172 -5.65 2.81 -14.74
N PHE A 173 -5.01 2.82 -15.91
CA PHE A 173 -4.37 4.00 -16.47
C PHE A 173 -5.19 4.49 -17.67
N VAL A 174 -5.74 5.70 -17.56
CA VAL A 174 -6.48 6.31 -18.64
C VAL A 174 -5.50 6.96 -19.62
N GLU A 175 -5.05 6.16 -20.58
CA GLU A 175 -4.26 6.68 -21.69
C GLU A 175 -5.09 7.73 -22.47
N ASN A 176 -4.45 8.78 -22.92
CA ASN A 176 -5.12 9.86 -23.66
C ASN A 176 -6.19 10.67 -22.90
N ALA A 177 -6.23 10.62 -21.56
CA ALA A 177 -7.18 11.42 -20.78
C ALA A 177 -7.16 12.91 -21.18
N GLU A 178 -5.99 13.46 -21.47
CA GLU A 178 -5.83 14.84 -21.95
C GLU A 178 -6.61 15.09 -23.25
N ASN A 179 -6.48 14.19 -24.23
CA ASN A 179 -7.15 14.33 -25.52
C ASN A 179 -8.67 14.21 -25.37
N VAL A 180 -9.14 13.30 -24.52
CA VAL A 180 -10.57 13.15 -24.20
C VAL A 180 -11.11 14.45 -23.60
N ILE A 181 -10.43 15.03 -22.63
CA ILE A 181 -10.87 16.27 -21.99
C ILE A 181 -10.80 17.47 -22.96
N LYS A 182 -9.78 17.57 -23.79
CA LYS A 182 -9.72 18.59 -24.85
C LYS A 182 -10.89 18.44 -25.81
N TYR A 183 -11.22 17.22 -26.22
CA TYR A 183 -12.38 16.96 -27.09
C TYR A 183 -13.69 17.36 -26.41
N THR A 184 -13.90 17.04 -25.14
CA THR A 184 -15.12 17.42 -24.41
C THR A 184 -15.29 18.94 -24.32
N LYS A 185 -14.20 19.71 -24.18
CA LYS A 185 -14.24 21.18 -24.22
C LYS A 185 -14.70 21.73 -25.58
N GLN A 186 -14.32 21.05 -26.67
CA GLN A 186 -14.68 21.48 -28.03
C GLN A 186 -16.11 21.07 -28.41
N ALA A 187 -16.66 20.05 -27.80
CA ALA A 187 -17.96 19.46 -28.15
C ALA A 187 -19.16 20.36 -27.86
N LYS A 188 -19.00 21.49 -27.13
CA LYS A 188 -20.06 22.43 -26.74
C LYS A 188 -21.34 21.74 -26.22
N ALA A 189 -21.19 20.64 -25.53
CA ALA A 189 -22.29 19.86 -24.96
C ALA A 189 -22.72 20.48 -23.62
N ASP A 190 -24.02 20.55 -23.34
CA ASP A 190 -24.54 21.05 -22.06
C ASP A 190 -24.22 20.11 -20.90
N LYS A 191 -24.05 18.82 -21.18
CA LYS A 191 -23.69 17.76 -20.19
C LYS A 191 -22.77 16.73 -20.83
N ILE A 192 -21.79 16.30 -20.05
CA ILE A 192 -20.84 15.27 -20.46
C ILE A 192 -20.90 14.15 -19.40
N TYR A 193 -21.09 12.93 -19.87
CA TYR A 193 -21.13 11.74 -19.02
C TYR A 193 -19.86 10.93 -19.24
N PHE A 194 -19.20 10.56 -18.15
CA PHE A 194 -18.07 9.64 -18.18
C PHE A 194 -18.56 8.25 -17.80
N ASP A 195 -18.07 7.22 -18.48
CA ASP A 195 -18.33 5.84 -18.13
C ASP A 195 -17.71 5.53 -16.75
N TYR A 196 -18.37 4.66 -15.98
CA TYR A 196 -17.89 4.19 -14.69
C TYR A 196 -16.53 3.44 -14.78
N CYS A 197 -16.14 2.98 -15.97
CA CYS A 197 -14.82 2.38 -16.23
C CYS A 197 -13.69 3.37 -16.00
N ILE A 198 -13.93 4.67 -16.15
CA ILE A 198 -12.95 5.72 -15.85
C ILE A 198 -13.05 6.03 -14.36
N LYS A 199 -12.10 5.50 -13.58
CA LYS A 199 -12.05 5.78 -12.15
C LYS A 199 -11.70 7.25 -11.91
N GLU A 200 -12.52 7.90 -11.07
CA GLU A 200 -12.31 9.29 -10.62
C GLU A 200 -12.04 10.30 -11.75
N PRO A 201 -12.93 10.37 -12.78
CA PRO A 201 -12.71 11.23 -13.96
C PRO A 201 -12.54 12.70 -13.60
N TYR A 202 -13.08 13.15 -12.47
CA TYR A 202 -12.95 14.51 -11.97
C TYR A 202 -11.49 14.93 -11.72
N ILE A 203 -10.60 13.98 -11.36
CA ILE A 203 -9.17 14.26 -11.16
C ILE A 203 -8.53 14.68 -12.48
N TYR A 204 -8.80 13.94 -13.56
CA TYR A 204 -8.30 14.28 -14.90
C TYR A 204 -8.87 15.60 -15.40
N ILE A 205 -10.18 15.85 -15.15
CA ILE A 205 -10.84 17.11 -15.52
C ILE A 205 -10.16 18.27 -14.78
N LEU A 206 -9.93 18.18 -13.48
CA LEU A 206 -9.27 19.22 -12.70
C LEU A 206 -7.83 19.45 -13.16
N PHE A 207 -7.09 18.38 -13.45
CA PHE A 207 -5.69 18.47 -13.87
C PHE A 207 -5.53 19.13 -15.26
N TYR A 208 -6.35 18.74 -16.23
CA TYR A 208 -6.25 19.24 -17.61
C TYR A 208 -7.13 20.47 -17.91
N ASN A 209 -7.86 20.98 -16.92
CA ASN A 209 -8.66 22.20 -17.04
C ASN A 209 -7.94 23.47 -16.57
N GLN A 210 -6.68 23.37 -16.18
CA GLN A 210 -5.88 24.53 -15.77
C GLN A 210 -5.52 25.42 -16.93
#